data_afdfee574b7e918b8f53e380edb785ae
#
_entry.id   afdfee574b7e918b8f53e380edb785ae
#
_cell.length_a   1.000
_cell.length_b   1.000
_cell.length_c   1.000
_cell.angle_alpha   90.00
_cell.angle_beta   90.00
_cell.angle_gamma   90.00
#
_symmetry.space_group_name_H-M   'P 1'
#
loop_
_entity.id
_entity.type
_entity.pdbx_description
1 polymer ?
#
loop_
_entity_poly.entity_id
_entity_poly.type
_entity_poly.pdbx_seq_one_letter_code
_entity_poly.pdbx_strand_id
1 'polypeptide(L)'
;MAHDLEVVEEKITVTERRHSVIEAPEIGRLIEALSRRGYEVFGPTVRDGAIVYDRIESAVGLPRGWTDEQEPGRYRLKRRQDEALFGYVVGPQSLKRYLHPPEVRLFSAEKQNGTFRILNNETKPQRPFAFLGVRACELEAVAVQDRVLLEDKYLDPIYRQRRSGAFVVAVQCTLAAKTCFCASMGTGPRARAGFDLALTELVGEGGHRFVVEAGSERGAEVIGELQSVPATDTDLQKAEAAVDAAARQQVRAIDTAGIKELLYQNFDHPRWDDVAGRCLSCANCTMVCPTCFCTTVEDVTDVTGEHAERWRRWDSCFTLGFSYIHGGNVRNSSKARYRQWMTHKLASWMDQFGRSGCVGCGRCITWCPAGIDITEEVRAIREGQDHGKP
;
A
#
# COMPACT_ATOMS: atom_id res chain seq x y z
N MET A 1 -26.08 -12.92 24.20
CA MET A 1 -24.91 -13.75 24.43
C MET A 1 -23.81 -13.21 23.52
N ALA A 2 -22.92 -12.41 24.09
CA ALA A 2 -21.75 -11.88 23.41
C ALA A 2 -20.71 -13.00 23.36
N HIS A 3 -20.33 -13.43 22.15
CA HIS A 3 -19.15 -14.25 21.98
C HIS A 3 -17.97 -13.31 21.81
N ASP A 4 -17.16 -13.21 22.84
CA ASP A 4 -15.84 -12.62 22.84
C ASP A 4 -14.97 -13.39 21.84
N LEU A 5 -14.71 -12.77 20.69
CA LEU A 5 -13.64 -13.19 19.80
C LEU A 5 -12.39 -12.44 20.26
N GLU A 6 -11.66 -13.03 21.19
CA GLU A 6 -10.27 -12.67 21.44
C GLU A 6 -9.49 -12.85 20.13
N VAL A 7 -9.12 -11.75 19.52
CA VAL A 7 -8.02 -11.71 18.54
C VAL A 7 -6.75 -11.90 19.37
N VAL A 8 -6.31 -13.16 19.45
CA VAL A 8 -5.02 -13.52 20.05
C VAL A 8 -3.96 -12.96 19.09
N GLU A 9 -3.50 -11.74 19.35
CA GLU A 9 -2.17 -11.30 18.91
C GLU A 9 -1.17 -12.13 19.72
N GLU A 10 -0.75 -13.27 19.20
CA GLU A 10 0.49 -13.90 19.67
C GLU A 10 1.65 -12.95 19.39
N LYS A 11 2.00 -12.16 20.39
CA LYS A 11 3.23 -11.38 20.44
C LYS A 11 4.38 -12.38 20.55
N ILE A 12 4.91 -12.81 19.40
CA ILE A 12 6.23 -13.42 19.36
C ILE A 12 7.19 -12.35 19.88
N THR A 13 7.73 -12.59 21.06
CA THR A 13 8.71 -11.68 21.66
C THR A 13 9.92 -11.59 20.73
N VAL A 14 10.45 -10.39 20.55
CA VAL A 14 11.56 -10.03 19.64
C VAL A 14 12.81 -10.91 19.80
N THR A 15 12.90 -11.70 20.85
CA THR A 15 14.03 -12.56 21.23
C THR A 15 14.13 -13.90 20.47
N GLU A 16 13.13 -14.30 19.67
CA GLU A 16 13.11 -15.61 18.97
C GLU A 16 13.02 -15.54 17.45
N ARG A 17 13.20 -14.36 16.84
CA ARG A 17 13.18 -14.27 15.38
C ARG A 17 14.38 -14.97 14.79
N ARG A 18 14.13 -16.10 14.11
CA ARG A 18 15.17 -16.87 13.44
C ARG A 18 15.55 -16.18 12.13
N HIS A 19 16.84 -15.90 11.97
CA HIS A 19 17.41 -15.37 10.73
C HIS A 19 18.17 -16.47 10.00
N SER A 20 17.94 -16.56 8.71
CA SER A 20 18.60 -17.50 7.80
C SER A 20 19.11 -16.77 6.57
N VAL A 21 20.04 -17.40 5.86
CA VAL A 21 20.48 -16.94 4.53
C VAL A 21 20.07 -17.97 3.51
N ILE A 22 19.50 -17.49 2.40
CA ILE A 22 19.20 -18.29 1.21
C ILE A 22 19.88 -17.68 -0.01
N GLU A 23 20.26 -18.51 -0.97
CA GLU A 23 20.77 -18.07 -2.26
C GLU A 23 19.61 -17.65 -3.20
N ALA A 24 19.89 -16.78 -4.18
CA ALA A 24 18.87 -16.22 -5.07
C ALA A 24 17.99 -17.28 -5.79
N PRO A 25 18.49 -18.47 -6.20
CA PRO A 25 17.64 -19.50 -6.78
C PRO A 25 16.54 -20.01 -5.85
N GLU A 26 16.71 -19.92 -4.53
CA GLU A 26 15.72 -20.37 -3.56
C GLU A 26 14.43 -19.52 -3.59
N ILE A 27 14.46 -18.31 -4.17
CA ILE A 27 13.24 -17.51 -4.42
C ILE A 27 12.27 -18.25 -5.33
N GLY A 28 12.76 -19.02 -6.32
CA GLY A 28 11.91 -19.88 -7.14
C GLY A 28 11.23 -20.98 -6.32
N ARG A 29 11.99 -21.64 -5.43
CA ARG A 29 11.46 -22.67 -4.54
C ARG A 29 10.47 -22.11 -3.51
N LEU A 30 10.70 -20.87 -3.02
CA LEU A 30 9.75 -20.17 -2.16
C LEU A 30 8.39 -19.99 -2.86
N ILE A 31 8.38 -19.53 -4.12
CA ILE A 31 7.15 -19.38 -4.92
C ILE A 31 6.45 -20.73 -5.10
N GLU A 32 7.20 -21.80 -5.40
CA GLU A 32 6.68 -23.15 -5.55
C GLU A 32 6.10 -23.68 -4.22
N ALA A 33 6.79 -23.48 -3.09
CA ALA A 33 6.33 -23.90 -1.77
C ALA A 33 5.00 -23.24 -1.40
N LEU A 34 4.86 -21.92 -1.65
CA LEU A 34 3.62 -21.19 -1.43
C LEU A 34 2.50 -21.72 -2.35
N SER A 35 2.80 -21.97 -3.63
CA SER A 35 1.83 -22.51 -4.58
C SER A 35 1.35 -23.92 -4.18
N ARG A 36 2.26 -24.81 -3.74
CA ARG A 36 1.92 -26.15 -3.24
C ARG A 36 1.03 -26.10 -1.99
N ARG A 37 1.21 -25.08 -1.15
CA ARG A 37 0.35 -24.82 0.04
C ARG A 37 -1.00 -24.22 -0.32
N GLY A 38 -1.32 -24.08 -1.60
CA GLY A 38 -2.62 -23.64 -2.09
C GLY A 38 -2.77 -22.13 -2.27
N TYR A 39 -1.72 -21.35 -2.04
CA TYR A 39 -1.76 -19.90 -2.28
C TYR A 39 -1.80 -19.55 -3.77
N GLU A 40 -2.48 -18.47 -4.08
CA GLU A 40 -2.30 -17.74 -5.34
C GLU A 40 -1.23 -16.67 -5.11
N VAL A 41 -0.08 -16.82 -5.80
CA VAL A 41 1.09 -15.98 -5.53
C VAL A 41 1.09 -14.75 -6.42
N PHE A 42 1.19 -13.58 -5.81
CA PHE A 42 1.34 -12.28 -6.48
C PHE A 42 2.70 -11.68 -6.14
N GLY A 43 3.37 -11.17 -7.14
CA GLY A 43 4.67 -10.55 -6.99
C GLY A 43 4.92 -9.43 -7.99
N PRO A 44 6.07 -8.76 -7.87
CA PRO A 44 6.45 -7.72 -8.79
C PRO A 44 6.78 -8.31 -10.16
N THR A 45 6.28 -7.66 -11.21
CA THR A 45 6.59 -7.99 -12.61
C THR A 45 6.65 -6.73 -13.45
N VAL A 46 7.32 -6.79 -14.60
CA VAL A 46 7.38 -5.67 -15.55
C VAL A 46 6.20 -5.76 -16.51
N ARG A 47 5.34 -4.74 -16.51
CA ARG A 47 4.24 -4.60 -17.46
C ARG A 47 4.03 -3.13 -17.81
N ASP A 48 3.78 -2.86 -19.09
CA ASP A 48 3.45 -1.51 -19.59
C ASP A 48 4.42 -0.41 -19.14
N GLY A 49 5.72 -0.72 -19.09
CA GLY A 49 6.76 0.23 -18.71
C GLY A 49 6.83 0.54 -17.22
N ALA A 50 6.20 -0.26 -16.36
CA ALA A 50 6.25 -0.13 -14.91
C ALA A 50 6.45 -1.49 -14.22
N ILE A 51 6.94 -1.45 -12.98
CA ILE A 51 6.90 -2.61 -12.09
C ILE A 51 5.57 -2.58 -11.35
N VAL A 52 4.77 -3.63 -11.57
CA VAL A 52 3.43 -3.79 -11.01
C VAL A 52 3.34 -5.11 -10.26
N TYR A 53 2.33 -5.25 -9.39
CA TYR A 53 1.99 -6.55 -8.83
C TYR A 53 1.11 -7.32 -9.80
N ASP A 54 1.49 -8.57 -10.08
CA ASP A 54 0.68 -9.50 -10.86
C ASP A 54 0.87 -10.93 -10.35
N ARG A 55 0.01 -11.84 -10.82
CA ARG A 55 0.17 -13.26 -10.53
C ARG A 55 1.48 -13.76 -11.13
N ILE A 56 2.26 -14.47 -10.31
CA ILE A 56 3.52 -15.09 -10.71
C ILE A 56 3.48 -16.58 -10.40
N GLU A 57 4.05 -17.38 -11.30
CA GLU A 57 4.14 -18.84 -11.16
C GLU A 57 5.57 -19.31 -10.89
N SER A 58 6.54 -18.45 -11.15
CA SER A 58 7.97 -18.74 -10.95
C SER A 58 8.79 -17.45 -10.81
N ALA A 59 10.06 -17.58 -10.41
CA ALA A 59 10.99 -16.46 -10.32
C ALA A 59 11.32 -15.78 -11.66
N VAL A 60 10.98 -16.41 -12.80
CA VAL A 60 11.18 -15.83 -14.15
C VAL A 60 10.31 -14.57 -14.34
N GLY A 61 9.14 -14.50 -13.68
CA GLY A 61 8.26 -13.35 -13.74
C GLY A 61 8.77 -12.12 -12.97
N LEU A 62 9.77 -12.28 -12.10
CA LEU A 62 10.31 -11.18 -11.28
C LEU A 62 11.16 -10.22 -12.13
N PRO A 63 11.25 -8.94 -11.73
CA PRO A 63 11.94 -7.89 -12.49
C PRO A 63 13.47 -7.94 -12.31
N ARG A 64 14.09 -9.06 -12.62
CA ARG A 64 15.54 -9.29 -12.52
C ARG A 64 16.33 -8.26 -13.31
N GLY A 65 17.28 -7.57 -12.65
CA GLY A 65 18.13 -6.57 -13.28
C GLY A 65 17.37 -5.30 -13.73
N TRP A 66 16.22 -5.02 -13.11
CA TRP A 66 15.48 -3.79 -13.33
C TRP A 66 15.53 -2.88 -12.09
N THR A 67 15.52 -1.59 -12.35
CA THR A 67 15.33 -0.52 -11.38
C THR A 67 14.42 0.55 -11.95
N ASP A 68 14.07 1.53 -11.16
CA ASP A 68 13.24 2.65 -11.57
C ASP A 68 13.82 3.99 -11.09
N GLU A 69 13.54 5.04 -11.85
CA GLU A 69 13.74 6.43 -11.44
C GLU A 69 12.40 7.09 -11.25
N GLN A 70 12.22 7.72 -10.08
CA GLN A 70 10.99 8.41 -9.73
C GLN A 70 11.30 9.86 -9.32
N GLU A 71 10.56 10.78 -9.94
CA GLU A 71 10.54 12.22 -9.66
C GLU A 71 9.08 12.71 -9.68
N PRO A 72 8.77 13.92 -9.23
CA PRO A 72 7.44 14.47 -9.35
C PRO A 72 6.91 14.40 -10.77
N GLY A 73 5.77 13.71 -10.95
CA GLY A 73 5.15 13.49 -12.26
C GLY A 73 5.91 12.58 -13.22
N ARG A 74 6.87 11.82 -12.73
CA ARG A 74 7.74 11.03 -13.62
C ARG A 74 8.10 9.67 -13.04
N TYR A 75 7.89 8.62 -13.84
CA TYR A 75 8.34 7.26 -13.59
C TYR A 75 9.08 6.72 -14.81
N ARG A 76 10.23 6.09 -14.63
CA ARG A 76 11.00 5.46 -15.71
C ARG A 76 11.67 4.18 -15.23
N LEU A 77 11.46 3.08 -15.96
CA LEU A 77 12.23 1.85 -15.78
C LEU A 77 13.63 2.00 -16.38
N LYS A 78 14.61 1.41 -15.70
CA LYS A 78 15.99 1.33 -16.15
C LYS A 78 16.56 -0.07 -15.91
N ARG A 79 17.52 -0.46 -16.73
CA ARG A 79 18.34 -1.65 -16.48
C ARG A 79 19.41 -1.34 -15.45
N ARG A 80 19.64 -2.31 -14.57
CA ARG A 80 20.76 -2.36 -13.64
C ARG A 80 21.97 -3.02 -14.30
N GLN A 81 23.13 -2.90 -13.68
CA GLN A 81 24.33 -3.65 -14.06
C GLN A 81 24.45 -4.98 -13.32
N ASP A 82 23.62 -5.21 -12.30
CA ASP A 82 23.52 -6.42 -11.52
C ASP A 82 22.19 -7.16 -11.77
N GLU A 83 22.06 -8.36 -11.20
CA GLU A 83 20.92 -9.25 -11.35
C GLU A 83 19.93 -9.17 -10.18
N ALA A 84 19.88 -8.05 -9.44
CA ALA A 84 18.96 -7.88 -8.33
C ALA A 84 17.51 -8.16 -8.74
N LEU A 85 16.77 -8.89 -7.89
CA LEU A 85 15.37 -9.21 -8.09
C LEU A 85 14.45 -8.11 -7.57
N PHE A 86 14.89 -7.38 -6.53
CA PHE A 86 14.11 -6.34 -5.85
C PHE A 86 14.81 -4.98 -5.82
N GLY A 87 15.72 -4.71 -6.76
CA GLY A 87 16.49 -3.48 -6.89
C GLY A 87 15.69 -2.29 -7.43
N TYR A 88 14.42 -2.14 -7.04
CA TYR A 88 13.47 -1.10 -7.46
C TYR A 88 12.65 -0.61 -6.26
N VAL A 89 11.84 0.43 -6.47
CA VAL A 89 10.95 1.00 -5.47
C VAL A 89 9.48 0.71 -5.83
N VAL A 90 8.54 1.16 -4.99
CA VAL A 90 7.10 0.89 -5.20
C VAL A 90 6.58 1.48 -6.51
N GLY A 91 5.91 0.65 -7.30
CA GLY A 91 5.24 1.05 -8.53
C GLY A 91 3.84 1.67 -8.28
N PRO A 92 3.01 1.81 -9.34
CA PRO A 92 1.70 2.45 -9.26
C PRO A 92 0.65 1.63 -8.50
N GLN A 93 0.85 0.34 -8.41
CA GLN A 93 -0.08 -0.58 -7.75
C GLN A 93 0.35 -0.87 -6.31
N SER A 94 -0.60 -1.27 -5.50
CA SER A 94 -0.41 -1.68 -4.11
C SER A 94 -1.26 -2.92 -3.80
N LEU A 95 -1.02 -3.53 -2.64
CA LEU A 95 -1.84 -4.65 -2.16
C LEU A 95 -3.33 -4.28 -2.05
N LYS A 96 -3.65 -2.99 -1.92
CA LYS A 96 -5.02 -2.48 -1.93
C LYS A 96 -5.83 -3.05 -3.09
N ARG A 97 -5.24 -3.17 -4.29
CA ARG A 97 -5.93 -3.67 -5.49
C ARG A 97 -6.51 -5.08 -5.30
N TYR A 98 -5.84 -5.89 -4.51
CA TYR A 98 -6.24 -7.27 -4.24
C TYR A 98 -7.10 -7.41 -2.99
N LEU A 99 -6.75 -6.72 -1.92
CA LEU A 99 -7.45 -6.81 -0.63
C LEU A 99 -8.76 -6.01 -0.64
N HIS A 100 -8.75 -4.83 -1.24
CA HIS A 100 -9.89 -3.95 -1.42
C HIS A 100 -10.04 -3.62 -2.91
N PRO A 101 -10.62 -4.53 -3.72
CA PRO A 101 -10.60 -4.44 -5.17
C PRO A 101 -11.32 -3.19 -5.69
N PRO A 102 -10.88 -2.68 -6.87
CA PRO A 102 -11.41 -1.44 -7.44
C PRO A 102 -12.89 -1.52 -7.81
N GLU A 103 -13.38 -2.72 -8.08
CA GLU A 103 -14.77 -2.96 -8.42
C GLU A 103 -15.23 -4.29 -7.83
N VAL A 104 -16.41 -4.30 -7.21
CA VAL A 104 -17.03 -5.49 -6.62
C VAL A 104 -18.53 -5.44 -6.79
N ARG A 105 -19.11 -6.49 -7.35
CA ARG A 105 -20.55 -6.69 -7.33
C ARG A 105 -20.98 -7.15 -5.95
N LEU A 106 -21.78 -6.35 -5.26
CA LEU A 106 -22.29 -6.64 -3.92
C LEU A 106 -23.40 -7.67 -3.96
N PHE A 107 -24.34 -7.51 -4.89
CA PHE A 107 -25.40 -8.47 -5.20
C PHE A 107 -25.97 -8.25 -6.59
N SER A 108 -26.73 -9.22 -7.08
CA SER A 108 -27.61 -9.10 -8.25
C SER A 108 -29.03 -9.50 -7.87
N ALA A 109 -30.00 -9.03 -8.64
CA ALA A 109 -31.40 -9.33 -8.46
C ALA A 109 -32.09 -9.55 -9.80
N GLU A 110 -33.05 -10.47 -9.85
CA GLU A 110 -33.92 -10.70 -11.00
C GLU A 110 -35.36 -10.40 -10.65
N LYS A 111 -36.10 -9.86 -11.59
CA LYS A 111 -37.51 -9.60 -11.43
C LYS A 111 -38.31 -10.90 -11.61
N GLN A 112 -39.07 -11.26 -10.60
CA GLN A 112 -39.97 -12.41 -10.62
C GLN A 112 -41.35 -12.01 -10.07
N ASN A 113 -42.40 -12.19 -10.88
CA ASN A 113 -43.80 -11.93 -10.45
C ASN A 113 -44.02 -10.50 -9.89
N GLY A 114 -43.39 -9.48 -10.47
CA GLY A 114 -43.54 -8.07 -10.06
C GLY A 114 -42.67 -7.67 -8.84
N THR A 115 -41.88 -8.57 -8.28
CA THR A 115 -40.93 -8.31 -7.18
C THR A 115 -39.51 -8.67 -7.62
N PHE A 116 -38.48 -8.13 -6.93
CA PHE A 116 -37.09 -8.52 -7.17
C PHE A 116 -36.66 -9.64 -6.21
N ARG A 117 -36.14 -10.72 -6.78
CA ARG A 117 -35.46 -11.77 -6.03
C ARG A 117 -33.97 -11.50 -6.03
N ILE A 118 -33.38 -11.33 -4.84
CA ILE A 118 -31.92 -11.20 -4.69
C ILE A 118 -31.28 -12.56 -5.00
N LEU A 119 -30.37 -12.54 -5.94
CA LEU A 119 -29.50 -13.66 -6.23
C LEU A 119 -28.26 -13.52 -5.34
N ASN A 120 -28.11 -14.44 -4.38
CA ASN A 120 -26.88 -14.54 -3.61
C ASN A 120 -25.74 -14.87 -4.59
N ASN A 121 -24.78 -14.01 -4.68
CA ASN A 121 -23.54 -14.39 -5.33
C ASN A 121 -22.90 -15.48 -4.48
N GLU A 122 -22.96 -16.73 -4.94
CA GLU A 122 -22.09 -17.76 -4.42
C GLU A 122 -20.66 -17.30 -4.70
N THR A 123 -20.02 -16.72 -3.70
CA THR A 123 -18.59 -16.44 -3.77
C THR A 123 -17.89 -17.78 -3.85
N LYS A 124 -17.39 -18.13 -5.04
CA LYS A 124 -16.54 -19.31 -5.18
C LYS A 124 -15.43 -19.21 -4.14
N PRO A 125 -15.06 -20.32 -3.48
CA PRO A 125 -13.95 -20.31 -2.54
C PRO A 125 -12.73 -19.71 -3.24
N GLN A 126 -12.28 -18.57 -2.77
CA GLN A 126 -11.10 -17.92 -3.32
C GLN A 126 -9.87 -18.54 -2.66
N ARG A 127 -8.88 -18.94 -3.45
CA ARG A 127 -7.57 -19.35 -2.90
C ARG A 127 -6.98 -18.20 -2.09
N PRO A 128 -6.37 -18.47 -0.94
CA PRO A 128 -5.71 -17.44 -0.17
C PRO A 128 -4.55 -16.83 -0.98
N PHE A 129 -4.29 -15.57 -0.75
CA PHE A 129 -3.22 -14.85 -1.45
C PHE A 129 -1.89 -15.03 -0.74
N ALA A 130 -0.81 -15.13 -1.53
CA ALA A 130 0.55 -14.90 -1.06
C ALA A 130 1.13 -13.70 -1.83
N PHE A 131 1.64 -12.72 -1.09
CA PHE A 131 2.23 -11.51 -1.67
C PHE A 131 3.74 -11.53 -1.47
N LEU A 132 4.50 -11.53 -2.58
CA LEU A 132 5.96 -11.47 -2.59
C LEU A 132 6.43 -10.05 -2.94
N GLY A 133 7.45 -9.56 -2.25
CA GLY A 133 8.07 -8.27 -2.56
C GLY A 133 7.40 -7.06 -1.90
N VAL A 134 6.65 -7.29 -0.81
CA VAL A 134 5.92 -6.24 -0.09
C VAL A 134 6.88 -5.32 0.65
N ARG A 135 6.76 -4.01 0.43
CA ARG A 135 7.62 -3.02 1.10
C ARG A 135 7.05 -2.59 2.46
N ALA A 136 7.90 -2.07 3.34
CA ALA A 136 7.50 -1.60 4.66
C ALA A 136 6.32 -0.63 4.62
N CYS A 137 6.33 0.37 3.75
CA CYS A 137 5.23 1.31 3.58
C CYS A 137 3.93 0.66 3.07
N GLU A 138 4.00 -0.48 2.38
CA GLU A 138 2.83 -1.28 2.00
C GLU A 138 2.21 -1.98 3.21
N LEU A 139 3.05 -2.59 4.07
CA LEU A 139 2.59 -3.22 5.31
C LEU A 139 1.89 -2.21 6.22
N GLU A 140 2.49 -1.04 6.38
CA GLU A 140 1.88 0.05 7.14
C GLU A 140 0.57 0.55 6.51
N ALA A 141 0.49 0.54 5.17
CA ALA A 141 -0.75 0.89 4.49
C ALA A 141 -1.84 -0.17 4.67
N VAL A 142 -1.47 -1.45 4.70
CA VAL A 142 -2.41 -2.53 5.04
C VAL A 142 -2.89 -2.38 6.48
N ALA A 143 -2.01 -2.09 7.44
CA ALA A 143 -2.41 -1.82 8.83
C ALA A 143 -3.35 -0.60 8.97
N VAL A 144 -3.18 0.42 8.11
CA VAL A 144 -4.13 1.54 8.00
C VAL A 144 -5.49 1.06 7.49
N GLN A 145 -5.52 0.22 6.47
CA GLN A 145 -6.77 -0.32 5.93
C GLN A 145 -7.47 -1.31 6.87
N ASP A 146 -6.70 -2.13 7.59
CA ASP A 146 -7.23 -3.06 8.59
C ASP A 146 -8.04 -2.30 9.65
N ARG A 147 -7.55 -1.13 10.13
CA ARG A 147 -8.28 -0.27 11.08
C ARG A 147 -9.62 0.24 10.54
N VAL A 148 -9.68 0.58 9.27
CA VAL A 148 -10.91 1.11 8.64
C VAL A 148 -11.89 0.01 8.33
N LEU A 149 -11.40 -1.14 7.84
CA LEU A 149 -12.22 -2.16 7.19
C LEU A 149 -12.48 -3.39 8.08
N LEU A 150 -11.71 -3.57 9.18
CA LEU A 150 -11.84 -4.72 10.08
C LEU A 150 -12.17 -4.35 11.53
N GLU A 151 -11.71 -3.20 12.04
CA GLU A 151 -11.78 -2.88 13.47
C GLU A 151 -13.03 -2.09 13.87
N ASP A 152 -13.76 -1.52 12.91
CA ASP A 152 -14.94 -0.71 13.20
C ASP A 152 -16.22 -1.58 13.25
N LYS A 153 -17.28 -0.96 13.74
CA LYS A 153 -18.65 -1.49 13.84
C LYS A 153 -19.18 -2.08 12.53
N TYR A 154 -18.68 -1.61 11.39
CA TYR A 154 -19.09 -2.01 10.05
C TYR A 154 -17.94 -2.69 9.30
N LEU A 155 -17.68 -3.93 9.67
CA LEU A 155 -16.68 -4.76 9.07
C LEU A 155 -16.97 -5.04 7.59
N ASP A 156 -15.99 -4.81 6.72
CA ASP A 156 -16.07 -5.17 5.30
C ASP A 156 -15.84 -6.68 5.10
N PRO A 157 -16.88 -7.46 4.73
CA PRO A 157 -16.75 -8.90 4.62
C PRO A 157 -15.83 -9.34 3.49
N ILE A 158 -15.74 -8.57 2.41
CA ILE A 158 -14.90 -8.87 1.23
C ILE A 158 -13.44 -8.64 1.56
N TYR A 159 -13.14 -7.49 2.21
CA TYR A 159 -11.79 -7.21 2.67
C TYR A 159 -11.34 -8.27 3.67
N ARG A 160 -12.17 -8.60 4.67
CA ARG A 160 -11.88 -9.64 5.66
C ARG A 160 -11.55 -10.97 5.01
N GLN A 161 -12.39 -11.44 4.07
CA GLN A 161 -12.17 -12.70 3.36
C GLN A 161 -10.83 -12.74 2.63
N ARG A 162 -10.45 -11.64 1.97
CA ARG A 162 -9.22 -11.54 1.18
C ARG A 162 -7.97 -11.33 2.05
N ARG A 163 -8.13 -10.64 3.17
CA ARG A 163 -7.06 -10.36 4.13
C ARG A 163 -6.76 -11.56 5.02
N SER A 164 -7.80 -12.29 5.42
CA SER A 164 -7.70 -13.49 6.24
C SER A 164 -6.92 -14.57 5.50
N GLY A 165 -5.90 -15.12 6.16
CA GLY A 165 -5.07 -16.18 5.59
C GLY A 165 -4.06 -15.72 4.53
N ALA A 166 -3.98 -14.44 4.21
CA ALA A 166 -2.93 -13.93 3.31
C ALA A 166 -1.54 -14.21 3.89
N PHE A 167 -0.64 -14.72 3.04
CA PHE A 167 0.78 -14.90 3.37
C PHE A 167 1.58 -13.74 2.81
N VAL A 168 2.43 -13.13 3.64
CA VAL A 168 3.15 -11.93 3.25
C VAL A 168 4.66 -12.14 3.32
N VAL A 169 5.32 -12.04 2.16
CA VAL A 169 6.77 -12.01 2.04
C VAL A 169 7.20 -10.56 1.81
N ALA A 170 7.59 -9.90 2.88
CA ALA A 170 8.14 -8.56 2.82
C ALA A 170 9.54 -8.56 2.21
N VAL A 171 9.91 -7.44 1.57
CA VAL A 171 11.28 -7.19 1.12
C VAL A 171 11.72 -5.84 1.68
N GLN A 172 12.79 -5.85 2.45
CA GLN A 172 13.41 -4.66 3.00
C GLN A 172 13.89 -3.75 1.86
N CYS A 173 13.71 -2.45 1.99
CA CYS A 173 14.20 -1.51 0.98
C CYS A 173 15.71 -1.32 1.17
N THR A 174 16.49 -1.69 0.16
CA THR A 174 17.93 -1.39 0.05
C THR A 174 18.20 -0.20 -0.89
N LEU A 175 17.12 0.31 -1.51
CA LEU A 175 17.11 1.48 -2.38
C LEU A 175 15.89 2.33 -2.07
N ALA A 176 16.01 3.66 -2.15
CA ALA A 176 14.90 4.60 -2.06
C ALA A 176 14.80 5.47 -3.31
N ALA A 177 13.57 5.73 -3.76
CA ALA A 177 13.33 6.73 -4.81
C ALA A 177 13.42 8.14 -4.23
N LYS A 178 13.67 9.12 -5.11
CA LYS A 178 13.68 10.54 -4.72
C LYS A 178 12.33 11.02 -4.17
N THR A 179 11.22 10.32 -4.49
CA THR A 179 9.87 10.64 -4.02
C THR A 179 9.52 9.98 -2.69
N CYS A 180 10.32 9.03 -2.19
CA CYS A 180 10.11 8.38 -0.90
C CYS A 180 10.38 9.32 0.28
N PHE A 181 9.53 9.23 1.30
CA PHE A 181 9.69 9.93 2.58
C PHE A 181 9.15 9.11 3.77
N CYS A 182 9.09 7.79 3.62
CA CYS A 182 8.57 6.89 4.67
C CYS A 182 9.42 6.91 5.95
N ALA A 183 10.70 7.25 5.87
CA ALA A 183 11.56 7.38 7.05
C ALA A 183 11.06 8.50 7.98
N SER A 184 10.69 9.66 7.44
CA SER A 184 10.15 10.78 8.23
C SER A 184 8.75 10.49 8.79
N MET A 185 8.02 9.55 8.17
CA MET A 185 6.71 9.10 8.66
C MET A 185 6.79 7.93 9.65
N GLY A 186 7.98 7.37 9.89
CA GLY A 186 8.18 6.21 10.76
C GLY A 186 7.64 4.88 10.19
N THR A 187 7.42 4.80 8.86
CA THR A 187 6.72 3.70 8.17
C THR A 187 7.61 2.88 7.24
N GLY A 188 8.90 3.09 7.29
CA GLY A 188 9.92 2.40 6.49
C GLY A 188 11.28 3.10 6.59
N PRO A 189 12.28 2.63 5.83
CA PRO A 189 12.30 1.55 4.83
C PRO A 189 12.31 0.12 5.39
N ARG A 190 12.47 -0.06 6.73
CA ARG A 190 12.48 -1.35 7.43
C ARG A 190 11.05 -1.80 7.73
N ALA A 191 10.68 -3.00 7.26
CA ALA A 191 9.48 -3.72 7.70
C ALA A 191 9.71 -4.26 9.11
N ARG A 192 8.81 -3.98 10.04
CA ARG A 192 8.95 -4.37 11.46
C ARG A 192 7.94 -5.42 11.90
N ALA A 193 6.78 -5.46 11.26
CA ALA A 193 5.67 -6.36 11.56
C ALA A 193 4.76 -6.55 10.33
N GLY A 194 3.76 -7.42 10.43
CA GLY A 194 2.76 -7.62 9.39
C GLY A 194 3.21 -8.52 8.23
N PHE A 195 4.25 -9.33 8.43
CA PHE A 195 4.78 -10.27 7.44
C PHE A 195 4.96 -11.67 8.04
N ASP A 196 4.93 -12.67 7.19
CA ASP A 196 5.31 -14.05 7.52
C ASP A 196 6.82 -14.25 7.31
N LEU A 197 7.37 -13.64 6.26
CA LEU A 197 8.80 -13.58 5.97
C LEU A 197 9.21 -12.14 5.62
N ALA A 198 10.43 -11.73 6.01
CA ALA A 198 11.05 -10.52 5.51
C ALA A 198 12.43 -10.84 4.92
N LEU A 199 12.64 -10.42 3.68
CA LEU A 199 13.85 -10.65 2.90
C LEU A 199 14.67 -9.37 2.81
N THR A 200 15.98 -9.45 3.01
CA THR A 200 16.93 -8.40 2.65
C THR A 200 17.83 -8.90 1.55
N GLU A 201 17.72 -8.32 0.35
CA GLU A 201 18.52 -8.70 -0.81
C GLU A 201 19.92 -8.12 -0.71
N LEU A 202 20.92 -8.97 -0.83
CA LEU A 202 22.34 -8.64 -0.84
C LEU A 202 22.97 -9.12 -2.16
N VAL A 203 23.43 -8.18 -2.97
CA VAL A 203 24.12 -8.43 -4.24
C VAL A 203 25.52 -7.83 -4.17
N GLY A 204 26.54 -8.62 -4.45
CA GLY A 204 27.93 -8.13 -4.40
C GLY A 204 28.96 -9.24 -4.45
N GLU A 205 30.17 -8.98 -3.95
CA GLU A 205 31.30 -9.92 -3.97
C GLU A 205 31.02 -11.27 -3.25
N GLY A 206 30.04 -11.30 -2.35
CA GLY A 206 29.59 -12.52 -1.65
C GLY A 206 28.50 -13.31 -2.41
N GLY A 207 28.25 -12.99 -3.68
CA GLY A 207 27.18 -13.61 -4.47
C GLY A 207 25.86 -12.83 -4.40
N HIS A 208 24.77 -13.51 -4.82
CA HIS A 208 23.41 -12.97 -4.77
C HIS A 208 22.55 -13.78 -3.81
N ARG A 209 22.31 -13.24 -2.63
CA ARG A 209 21.68 -13.93 -1.51
C ARG A 209 20.70 -13.04 -0.75
N PHE A 210 19.90 -13.65 0.10
CA PHE A 210 18.91 -12.99 0.93
C PHE A 210 19.10 -13.35 2.39
N VAL A 211 19.14 -12.35 3.25
CA VAL A 211 18.90 -12.54 4.68
C VAL A 211 17.40 -12.60 4.89
N VAL A 212 16.93 -13.69 5.50
CA VAL A 212 15.50 -13.97 5.70
C VAL A 212 15.20 -13.95 7.19
N GLU A 213 14.19 -13.19 7.57
CA GLU A 213 13.62 -13.14 8.92
C GLU A 213 12.27 -13.83 8.92
N ALA A 214 12.03 -14.80 9.80
CA ALA A 214 10.71 -15.39 10.03
C ALA A 214 9.91 -14.51 10.99
N GLY A 215 8.78 -14.00 10.50
CA GLY A 215 7.87 -13.15 11.28
C GLY A 215 6.66 -13.92 11.86
N SER A 216 6.46 -15.17 11.44
CA SER A 216 5.40 -16.05 11.93
C SER A 216 5.84 -17.50 11.90
N GLU A 217 5.11 -18.40 12.58
CA GLU A 217 5.32 -19.85 12.51
C GLU A 217 5.18 -20.37 11.08
N ARG A 218 4.17 -19.91 10.33
CA ARG A 218 3.99 -20.27 8.91
C ARG A 218 5.20 -19.86 8.08
N GLY A 219 5.80 -18.71 8.36
CA GLY A 219 7.04 -18.26 7.74
C GLY A 219 8.21 -19.19 8.06
N ALA A 220 8.37 -19.57 9.32
CA ALA A 220 9.41 -20.50 9.74
C ALA A 220 9.27 -21.89 9.09
N GLU A 221 8.05 -22.40 8.95
CA GLU A 221 7.78 -23.65 8.24
C GLU A 221 8.18 -23.58 6.77
N VAL A 222 7.88 -22.46 6.09
CA VAL A 222 8.25 -22.28 4.68
C VAL A 222 9.77 -22.19 4.51
N ILE A 223 10.49 -21.50 5.41
CA ILE A 223 11.97 -21.49 5.39
C ILE A 223 12.54 -22.91 5.55
N GLY A 224 11.91 -23.76 6.39
CA GLY A 224 12.31 -25.14 6.58
C GLY A 224 12.25 -26.02 5.32
N GLU A 225 11.51 -25.62 4.29
CA GLU A 225 11.46 -26.28 2.97
C GLU A 225 12.57 -25.80 2.01
N LEU A 226 13.26 -24.70 2.33
CA LEU A 226 14.28 -24.09 1.49
C LEU A 226 15.69 -24.55 1.91
N GLN A 227 16.63 -24.49 0.97
CA GLN A 227 18.05 -24.63 1.30
C GLN A 227 18.52 -23.34 1.97
N SER A 228 18.57 -23.35 3.29
CA SER A 228 18.94 -22.20 4.11
C SER A 228 20.04 -22.57 5.10
N VAL A 229 20.84 -21.58 5.45
CA VAL A 229 21.83 -21.68 6.53
C VAL A 229 21.55 -20.59 7.57
N PRO A 230 21.91 -20.79 8.85
CA PRO A 230 21.80 -19.73 9.85
C PRO A 230 22.54 -18.47 9.41
N ALA A 231 21.92 -17.29 9.59
CA ALA A 231 22.59 -16.03 9.31
C ALA A 231 23.70 -15.77 10.34
N THR A 232 24.84 -15.28 9.87
CA THR A 232 25.93 -14.82 10.74
C THR A 232 25.71 -13.38 11.16
N ASP A 233 26.38 -12.92 12.21
CA ASP A 233 26.36 -11.51 12.63
C ASP A 233 26.79 -10.57 11.49
N THR A 234 27.73 -10.99 10.65
CA THR A 234 28.16 -10.25 9.47
C THR A 234 27.03 -10.10 8.44
N ASP A 235 26.22 -11.13 8.24
CA ASP A 235 25.08 -11.07 7.32
C ASP A 235 24.02 -10.10 7.84
N LEU A 236 23.73 -10.16 9.13
CA LEU A 236 22.79 -9.26 9.80
C LEU A 236 23.26 -7.81 9.72
N GLN A 237 24.54 -7.54 10.00
CA GLN A 237 25.12 -6.20 9.90
C GLN A 237 25.05 -5.64 8.47
N LYS A 238 25.34 -6.47 7.45
CA LYS A 238 25.23 -6.06 6.03
C LYS A 238 23.78 -5.76 5.65
N ALA A 239 22.85 -6.60 6.08
CA ALA A 239 21.42 -6.38 5.83
C ALA A 239 20.93 -5.08 6.49
N GLU A 240 21.34 -4.83 7.73
CA GLU A 240 21.01 -3.61 8.45
C GLU A 240 21.58 -2.37 7.79
N ALA A 241 22.87 -2.40 7.45
CA ALA A 241 23.54 -1.30 6.77
C ALA A 241 22.91 -0.94 5.41
N ALA A 242 22.43 -1.94 4.66
CA ALA A 242 21.74 -1.74 3.39
C ALA A 242 20.40 -1.00 3.58
N VAL A 243 19.62 -1.39 4.58
CA VAL A 243 18.34 -0.73 4.90
C VAL A 243 18.57 0.70 5.40
N ASP A 244 19.57 0.91 6.25
CA ASP A 244 19.92 2.24 6.75
C ASP A 244 20.44 3.16 5.62
N ALA A 245 21.15 2.60 4.66
CA ALA A 245 21.56 3.34 3.46
C ALA A 245 20.34 3.81 2.66
N ALA A 246 19.30 2.99 2.50
CA ALA A 246 18.05 3.38 1.85
C ALA A 246 17.32 4.50 2.62
N ALA A 247 17.35 4.48 3.95
CA ALA A 247 16.80 5.58 4.74
C ALA A 247 17.53 6.91 4.47
N ARG A 248 18.87 6.89 4.43
CA ARG A 248 19.70 8.07 4.14
C ARG A 248 19.57 8.60 2.70
N GLN A 249 19.13 7.76 1.75
CA GLN A 249 18.89 8.18 0.36
C GLN A 249 17.63 9.03 0.22
N GLN A 250 16.73 9.04 1.20
CA GLN A 250 15.49 9.80 1.11
C GLN A 250 15.77 11.30 1.25
N VAL A 251 15.49 12.04 0.19
CA VAL A 251 15.72 13.50 0.11
C VAL A 251 14.46 14.30 0.50
N ARG A 252 13.35 13.64 0.70
CA ARG A 252 12.07 14.22 1.12
C ARG A 252 11.72 13.83 2.54
N ALA A 253 11.10 14.76 3.23
CA ALA A 253 10.61 14.55 4.59
C ALA A 253 9.35 15.38 4.84
N ILE A 254 8.48 14.90 5.72
CA ILE A 254 7.46 15.70 6.37
C ILE A 254 7.84 15.83 7.83
N ASP A 255 7.94 17.08 8.31
CA ASP A 255 7.96 17.34 9.74
C ASP A 255 6.56 17.10 10.29
N THR A 256 6.41 16.02 11.05
CA THR A 256 5.14 15.58 11.62
C THR A 256 4.79 16.27 12.94
N ALA A 257 5.74 17.03 13.52
CA ALA A 257 5.49 17.74 14.77
C ALA A 257 4.40 18.83 14.57
N GLY A 258 3.31 18.72 15.34
CA GLY A 258 2.19 19.67 15.27
C GLY A 258 1.50 19.79 13.92
N ILE A 259 1.66 18.80 13.01
CA ILE A 259 1.12 18.86 11.65
C ILE A 259 -0.42 18.90 11.62
N LYS A 260 -1.07 18.28 12.59
CA LYS A 260 -2.53 18.31 12.72
C LYS A 260 -3.02 19.71 12.99
N GLU A 261 -2.45 20.36 13.97
CA GLU A 261 -2.76 21.75 14.37
C GLU A 261 -2.40 22.72 13.25
N LEU A 262 -1.25 22.52 12.61
CA LEU A 262 -0.82 23.29 11.45
C LEU A 262 -1.91 23.31 10.37
N LEU A 263 -2.42 22.15 9.97
CA LEU A 263 -3.40 22.05 8.90
C LEU A 263 -4.78 22.59 9.32
N TYR A 264 -5.19 22.40 10.57
CA TYR A 264 -6.46 22.89 11.06
C TYR A 264 -6.48 24.42 11.23
N GLN A 265 -5.35 25.04 11.57
CA GLN A 265 -5.25 26.49 11.70
C GLN A 265 -5.06 27.23 10.37
N ASN A 266 -4.80 26.51 9.28
CA ASN A 266 -4.44 27.08 7.97
C ASN A 266 -5.44 26.73 6.86
N PHE A 267 -6.75 26.70 7.16
CA PHE A 267 -7.77 26.40 6.15
C PHE A 267 -7.82 27.42 5.01
N ASP A 268 -7.47 28.67 5.27
CA ASP A 268 -7.52 29.77 4.29
C ASP A 268 -6.13 30.20 3.79
N HIS A 269 -5.10 29.39 4.07
CA HIS A 269 -3.75 29.70 3.61
C HIS A 269 -3.69 29.80 2.08
N PRO A 270 -2.98 30.83 1.52
CA PRO A 270 -2.93 31.09 0.07
C PRO A 270 -2.30 29.93 -0.73
N ARG A 271 -1.48 29.09 -0.09
CA ARG A 271 -0.90 27.90 -0.72
C ARG A 271 -1.95 26.96 -1.32
N TRP A 272 -3.15 26.92 -0.76
CA TRP A 272 -4.25 26.13 -1.32
C TRP A 272 -4.71 26.60 -2.71
N ASP A 273 -4.67 27.92 -2.96
CA ASP A 273 -4.99 28.47 -4.28
C ASP A 273 -3.91 28.16 -5.30
N ASP A 274 -2.64 28.27 -4.89
CA ASP A 274 -1.48 27.94 -5.72
C ASP A 274 -1.50 26.47 -6.16
N VAL A 275 -1.73 25.54 -5.23
CA VAL A 275 -1.89 24.13 -5.57
C VAL A 275 -3.09 23.87 -6.46
N ALA A 276 -4.21 24.53 -6.19
CA ALA A 276 -5.45 24.38 -6.98
C ALA A 276 -5.23 24.81 -8.43
N GLY A 277 -4.42 25.85 -8.67
CA GLY A 277 -4.06 26.33 -10.01
C GLY A 277 -3.27 25.31 -10.83
N ARG A 278 -2.54 24.40 -10.18
CA ARG A 278 -1.77 23.33 -10.82
C ARG A 278 -2.52 21.98 -10.87
N CYS A 279 -3.49 21.77 -9.98
CA CYS A 279 -4.17 20.49 -9.81
C CYS A 279 -5.21 20.23 -10.91
N LEU A 280 -5.04 19.14 -11.65
CA LEU A 280 -5.97 18.69 -12.68
C LEU A 280 -7.22 17.99 -12.12
N SER A 281 -7.34 17.81 -10.81
CA SER A 281 -8.41 17.02 -10.15
C SER A 281 -8.60 15.62 -10.74
N CYS A 282 -7.57 15.00 -11.30
CA CYS A 282 -7.61 13.72 -12.02
C CYS A 282 -7.73 12.49 -11.12
N ALA A 283 -7.68 12.67 -9.80
CA ALA A 283 -7.75 11.60 -8.80
C ALA A 283 -6.57 10.60 -8.75
N ASN A 284 -5.55 10.69 -9.62
CA ASN A 284 -4.41 9.76 -9.62
C ASN A 284 -3.79 9.58 -8.22
N CYS A 285 -3.61 10.69 -7.48
CA CYS A 285 -3.02 10.66 -6.14
C CYS A 285 -3.79 9.79 -5.14
N THR A 286 -5.09 9.62 -5.30
CA THR A 286 -5.93 8.73 -4.48
C THR A 286 -5.97 7.31 -5.01
N MET A 287 -5.98 7.14 -6.34
CA MET A 287 -6.04 5.82 -6.98
C MET A 287 -4.76 5.01 -6.74
N VAL A 288 -3.58 5.63 -6.85
CA VAL A 288 -2.29 4.99 -6.57
C VAL A 288 -1.98 4.89 -5.07
N CYS A 289 -2.72 5.61 -4.22
CA CYS A 289 -2.45 5.62 -2.78
C CYS A 289 -2.88 4.30 -2.13
N PRO A 290 -1.98 3.62 -1.40
CA PRO A 290 -2.29 2.37 -0.75
C PRO A 290 -3.24 2.51 0.45
N THR A 291 -3.39 3.72 1.01
CA THR A 291 -4.24 3.99 2.18
C THR A 291 -5.59 4.60 1.84
N CYS A 292 -5.82 5.09 0.60
CA CYS A 292 -7.12 5.63 0.21
C CYS A 292 -8.14 4.50 -0.01
N PHE A 293 -9.31 4.64 0.60
CA PHE A 293 -10.38 3.62 0.59
C PHE A 293 -11.74 4.17 0.14
N CYS A 294 -11.80 5.40 -0.37
CA CYS A 294 -13.05 5.99 -0.85
C CYS A 294 -13.70 5.11 -1.91
N THR A 295 -14.99 4.85 -1.75
CA THR A 295 -15.80 4.06 -2.68
C THR A 295 -17.15 4.72 -2.90
N THR A 296 -17.76 4.46 -4.06
CA THR A 296 -19.15 4.73 -4.34
C THR A 296 -19.91 3.42 -4.52
N VAL A 297 -21.22 3.46 -4.32
CA VAL A 297 -22.12 2.34 -4.59
C VAL A 297 -23.09 2.76 -5.69
N GLU A 298 -23.19 1.95 -6.73
CA GLU A 298 -24.01 2.22 -7.90
C GLU A 298 -24.99 1.07 -8.14
N ASP A 299 -26.25 1.41 -8.42
CA ASP A 299 -27.25 0.47 -8.90
C ASP A 299 -27.33 0.55 -10.42
N VAL A 300 -27.18 -0.60 -11.07
CA VAL A 300 -27.25 -0.74 -12.54
C VAL A 300 -28.37 -1.70 -12.88
N THR A 301 -29.23 -1.28 -13.80
CA THR A 301 -30.28 -2.13 -14.36
C THR A 301 -30.03 -2.37 -15.84
N ASP A 302 -30.46 -3.52 -16.34
CA ASP A 302 -30.49 -3.74 -17.78
C ASP A 302 -31.59 -2.92 -18.47
N VAL A 303 -31.55 -2.88 -19.80
CA VAL A 303 -32.54 -2.09 -20.61
C VAL A 303 -33.98 -2.61 -20.46
N THR A 304 -34.14 -3.89 -20.07
CA THR A 304 -35.47 -4.50 -19.88
C THR A 304 -36.03 -4.26 -18.49
N GLY A 305 -35.19 -3.88 -17.52
CA GLY A 305 -35.53 -3.77 -16.11
C GLY A 305 -35.82 -5.11 -15.43
N GLU A 306 -35.38 -6.22 -16.03
CA GLU A 306 -35.53 -7.58 -15.48
C GLU A 306 -34.36 -7.97 -14.57
N HIS A 307 -33.17 -7.36 -14.77
CA HIS A 307 -31.98 -7.58 -13.98
C HIS A 307 -31.48 -6.28 -13.35
N ALA A 308 -31.09 -6.34 -12.09
CA ALA A 308 -30.45 -5.25 -11.38
C ALA A 308 -29.20 -5.75 -10.64
N GLU A 309 -28.18 -4.94 -10.59
CA GLU A 309 -26.94 -5.22 -9.90
C GLU A 309 -26.54 -4.03 -9.03
N ARG A 310 -25.97 -4.31 -7.87
CA ARG A 310 -25.35 -3.30 -7.02
C ARG A 310 -23.86 -3.50 -6.98
N TRP A 311 -23.12 -2.44 -7.35
CA TRP A 311 -21.69 -2.43 -7.45
C TRP A 311 -21.07 -1.46 -6.46
N ARG A 312 -19.99 -1.85 -5.82
CA ARG A 312 -19.08 -0.95 -5.13
C ARG A 312 -17.86 -0.72 -6.01
N ARG A 313 -17.49 0.53 -6.23
CA ARG A 313 -16.34 0.94 -7.03
C ARG A 313 -15.46 1.90 -6.26
N TRP A 314 -14.15 1.87 -6.52
CA TRP A 314 -13.30 2.92 -5.98
C TRP A 314 -13.76 4.28 -6.49
N ASP A 315 -13.69 5.25 -5.58
CA ASP A 315 -13.96 6.63 -5.87
C ASP A 315 -12.91 7.53 -5.23
N SER A 316 -13.01 8.82 -5.38
CA SER A 316 -12.04 9.78 -4.91
C SER A 316 -12.68 11.03 -4.33
N CYS A 317 -12.10 11.54 -3.25
CA CYS A 317 -12.45 12.88 -2.77
C CYS A 317 -12.14 14.00 -3.78
N PHE A 318 -11.44 13.69 -4.89
CA PHE A 318 -11.26 14.60 -6.03
C PHE A 318 -12.37 14.51 -7.07
N THR A 319 -13.19 13.45 -7.07
CA THR A 319 -14.33 13.32 -7.97
C THR A 319 -15.41 14.28 -7.57
N LEU A 320 -16.01 15.00 -8.55
CA LEU A 320 -17.00 16.02 -8.26
C LEU A 320 -18.24 15.43 -7.58
N GLY A 321 -18.68 14.24 -8.00
CA GLY A 321 -19.86 13.56 -7.45
C GLY A 321 -19.65 12.91 -6.08
N PHE A 322 -18.42 12.65 -5.64
CA PHE A 322 -18.15 11.89 -4.42
C PHE A 322 -18.72 12.54 -3.15
N SER A 323 -18.69 13.85 -3.05
CA SER A 323 -19.21 14.61 -1.91
C SER A 323 -20.57 15.28 -2.20
N TYR A 324 -21.33 14.75 -3.16
CA TYR A 324 -22.66 15.22 -3.48
C TYR A 324 -23.65 14.84 -2.37
N ILE A 325 -24.37 15.84 -1.87
CA ILE A 325 -25.46 15.65 -0.92
C ILE A 325 -26.71 16.33 -1.46
N HIS A 326 -27.85 16.18 -0.77
CA HIS A 326 -29.08 16.85 -1.18
C HIS A 326 -28.82 18.36 -1.36
N GLY A 327 -29.07 18.82 -2.57
CA GLY A 327 -28.90 20.24 -2.95
C GLY A 327 -27.55 20.61 -3.59
N GLY A 328 -26.60 19.69 -3.72
CA GLY A 328 -25.40 19.98 -4.49
C GLY A 328 -24.10 19.35 -3.94
N ASN A 329 -23.01 19.70 -4.59
CA ASN A 329 -21.67 19.23 -4.21
C ASN A 329 -21.06 20.13 -3.12
N VAL A 330 -20.62 19.53 -2.03
CA VAL A 330 -20.02 20.27 -0.88
C VAL A 330 -18.63 20.81 -1.21
N ARG A 331 -17.89 20.19 -2.17
CA ARG A 331 -16.51 20.56 -2.54
C ARG A 331 -16.41 20.88 -4.02
N ASN A 332 -16.88 22.06 -4.41
CA ASN A 332 -17.00 22.48 -5.81
C ASN A 332 -15.65 22.79 -6.48
N SER A 333 -14.63 23.24 -5.72
CA SER A 333 -13.37 23.69 -6.27
C SER A 333 -12.24 22.64 -6.07
N SER A 334 -11.24 22.66 -6.95
CA SER A 334 -9.99 21.89 -6.78
C SER A 334 -9.30 22.24 -5.46
N LYS A 335 -9.33 23.52 -5.03
CA LYS A 335 -8.84 23.98 -3.73
C LYS A 335 -9.49 23.20 -2.58
N ALA A 336 -10.81 23.14 -2.53
CA ALA A 336 -11.55 22.48 -1.46
C ALA A 336 -11.27 20.96 -1.44
N ARG A 337 -11.14 20.31 -2.61
CA ARG A 337 -10.85 18.89 -2.74
C ARG A 337 -9.42 18.53 -2.35
N TYR A 338 -8.43 19.31 -2.79
CA TYR A 338 -7.03 19.09 -2.42
C TYR A 338 -6.82 19.32 -0.92
N ARG A 339 -7.33 20.42 -0.36
CA ARG A 339 -7.29 20.70 1.08
C ARG A 339 -7.91 19.55 1.88
N GLN A 340 -9.12 19.08 1.50
CA GLN A 340 -9.75 17.92 2.15
C GLN A 340 -8.86 16.69 2.10
N TRP A 341 -8.28 16.37 0.95
CA TRP A 341 -7.42 15.20 0.81
C TRP A 341 -6.20 15.26 1.73
N MET A 342 -5.50 16.39 1.75
CA MET A 342 -4.28 16.54 2.54
C MET A 342 -4.59 16.61 4.05
N THR A 343 -5.59 17.38 4.45
CA THR A 343 -6.02 17.49 5.85
C THR A 343 -6.55 16.16 6.38
N HIS A 344 -7.33 15.43 5.57
CA HIS A 344 -7.79 14.08 5.94
C HIS A 344 -6.62 13.16 6.24
N LYS A 345 -5.60 13.11 5.37
CA LYS A 345 -4.45 12.21 5.53
C LYS A 345 -3.54 12.55 6.71
N LEU A 346 -3.25 13.82 6.92
CA LEU A 346 -2.21 14.28 7.82
C LEU A 346 -2.74 14.88 9.14
N ALA A 347 -4.05 15.11 9.23
CA ALA A 347 -4.67 15.67 10.43
C ALA A 347 -5.85 14.83 10.93
N SER A 348 -7.00 14.80 10.24
CA SER A 348 -8.22 14.18 10.80
C SER A 348 -8.12 12.64 10.94
N TRP A 349 -7.21 11.96 10.24
CA TRP A 349 -6.89 10.56 10.52
C TRP A 349 -6.35 10.34 11.92
N MET A 350 -5.58 11.31 12.44
CA MET A 350 -5.07 11.24 13.81
C MET A 350 -6.21 11.28 14.83
N ASP A 351 -7.26 12.07 14.57
CA ASP A 351 -8.45 12.12 15.42
C ASP A 351 -9.29 10.84 15.32
N GLN A 352 -9.41 10.28 14.13
CA GLN A 352 -10.25 9.12 13.89
C GLN A 352 -9.57 7.80 14.30
N PHE A 353 -8.28 7.66 14.04
CA PHE A 353 -7.57 6.37 14.11
C PHE A 353 -6.26 6.41 14.91
N GLY A 354 -5.92 7.54 15.54
CA GLY A 354 -4.72 7.71 16.37
C GLY A 354 -3.39 7.69 15.59
N ARG A 355 -3.44 7.75 14.24
CA ARG A 355 -2.25 7.73 13.38
C ARG A 355 -2.47 8.50 12.08
N SER A 356 -1.37 8.82 11.38
CA SER A 356 -1.44 9.42 10.04
C SER A 356 -2.01 8.45 9.00
N GLY A 357 -2.85 8.96 8.10
CA GLY A 357 -3.31 8.25 6.90
C GLY A 357 -2.28 8.25 5.76
N CYS A 358 -1.09 8.81 5.96
CA CYS A 358 0.01 8.83 5.01
C CYS A 358 1.16 7.94 5.50
N VAL A 359 1.67 7.10 4.62
CA VAL A 359 2.81 6.20 4.88
C VAL A 359 4.09 6.61 4.14
N GLY A 360 4.17 7.81 3.57
CA GLY A 360 5.37 8.34 2.95
C GLY A 360 5.90 7.56 1.74
N CYS A 361 5.06 6.78 1.06
CA CYS A 361 5.49 5.92 -0.05
C CYS A 361 5.84 6.65 -1.34
N GLY A 362 5.54 7.95 -1.47
CA GLY A 362 5.87 8.79 -2.62
C GLY A 362 5.00 8.60 -3.87
N ARG A 363 4.11 7.61 -3.94
CA ARG A 363 3.29 7.35 -5.14
C ARG A 363 2.49 8.56 -5.61
N CYS A 364 1.85 9.29 -4.69
CA CYS A 364 1.05 10.47 -5.04
C CYS A 364 1.88 11.58 -5.68
N ILE A 365 3.18 11.64 -5.42
CA ILE A 365 4.13 12.57 -6.03
C ILE A 365 4.52 12.07 -7.42
N THR A 366 5.00 10.83 -7.50
CA THR A 366 5.47 10.20 -8.75
C THR A 366 4.40 10.16 -9.83
N TRP A 367 3.16 9.83 -9.45
CA TRP A 367 2.05 9.60 -10.40
C TRP A 367 1.12 10.81 -10.55
N CYS A 368 1.49 11.97 -9.98
CA CYS A 368 0.79 13.22 -10.23
C CYS A 368 1.21 13.80 -11.57
N PRO A 369 0.34 13.92 -12.59
CA PRO A 369 0.74 14.45 -13.89
C PRO A 369 1.20 15.91 -13.84
N ALA A 370 0.78 16.67 -12.81
CA ALA A 370 1.22 18.05 -12.56
C ALA A 370 2.45 18.12 -11.63
N GLY A 371 3.00 16.99 -11.19
CA GLY A 371 4.18 16.94 -10.32
C GLY A 371 3.99 17.57 -8.93
N ILE A 372 2.76 17.60 -8.41
CA ILE A 372 2.48 18.16 -7.09
C ILE A 372 3.09 17.26 -6.02
N ASP A 373 3.83 17.87 -5.09
CA ASP A 373 4.56 17.21 -4.01
C ASP A 373 3.98 17.58 -2.65
N ILE A 374 3.35 16.60 -1.99
CA ILE A 374 2.73 16.80 -0.67
C ILE A 374 3.73 17.29 0.38
N THR A 375 5.01 16.92 0.28
CA THR A 375 6.04 17.33 1.24
C THR A 375 6.38 18.83 1.10
N GLU A 376 6.40 19.32 -0.13
CA GLU A 376 6.58 20.75 -0.43
C GLU A 376 5.37 21.57 0.00
N GLU A 377 4.15 21.04 -0.19
CA GLU A 377 2.93 21.73 0.19
C GLU A 377 2.84 21.89 1.73
N VAL A 378 3.20 20.84 2.50
CA VAL A 378 3.27 20.93 3.96
C VAL A 378 4.31 21.96 4.40
N ARG A 379 5.51 21.91 3.80
CA ARG A 379 6.59 22.86 4.12
C ARG A 379 6.16 24.29 3.85
N ALA A 380 5.60 24.56 2.68
CA ALA A 380 5.16 25.91 2.30
C ALA A 380 4.08 26.49 3.23
N ILE A 381 3.16 25.65 3.72
CA ILE A 381 2.16 26.08 4.71
C ILE A 381 2.83 26.39 6.06
N ARG A 382 3.82 25.59 6.48
CA ARG A 382 4.55 25.80 7.73
C ARG A 382 5.38 27.11 7.70
N GLU A 383 6.16 27.30 6.62
CA GLU A 383 6.97 28.52 6.44
C GLU A 383 6.11 29.78 6.34
N GLY A 384 4.93 29.69 5.68
CA GLY A 384 4.00 30.82 5.58
C GLY A 384 3.39 31.25 6.92
N GLN A 385 3.30 30.34 7.94
CA GLN A 385 2.88 30.70 9.28
C GLN A 385 3.91 31.60 10.01
N ASP A 386 5.22 31.35 9.76
CA ASP A 386 6.28 32.07 10.46
C ASP A 386 6.38 33.53 9.98
N HIS A 387 5.93 33.83 8.77
CA HIS A 387 5.88 35.19 8.21
C HIS A 387 4.61 35.98 8.55
N GLY A 388 3.61 35.33 9.13
CA GLY A 388 2.30 35.91 9.45
C GLY A 388 2.09 36.30 10.91
N LYS A 389 3.07 36.12 11.79
CA LYS A 389 3.01 36.63 13.18
C LYS A 389 3.67 37.98 13.24
N PRO A 390 2.95 39.07 13.68
CA PRO A 390 3.53 40.38 13.93
C PRO A 390 4.53 40.34 15.09
#